data_995709a5952c4f633ed66b66eeb7c7ee
#
_entry.id   995709a5952c4f633ed66b66eeb7c7ee
#
_cell.length_a   1.000
_cell.length_b   1.000
_cell.length_c   1.000
_cell.angle_alpha   90.00
_cell.angle_beta   90.00
_cell.angle_gamma   90.00
#
_symmetry.space_group_name_H-M   'P 1'
#
loop_
_entity.id
_entity.type
_entity.pdbx_description
1 polymer ?
#
loop_
_entity_poly.entity_id
_entity_poly.type
_entity_poly.pdbx_seq_one_letter_code
_entity_poly.pdbx_strand_id
1 'polypeptide(L)'
;MSGVSTGTVDRILHNRGKVSEEAQKKVEKVLKEIDYHPNLIARSLALKKSYHFITLIPSFAKGEYWDKLCEGIDKAEQELFSYNVEVERMCFNQYDKSSFDELIPRIEEANCQGVVIATQFHDSVVKLAPGWISYKYLTY
;
A
#
# COMPACT_ATOMS: atom_id res chain seq x y z
N MET A 1 25.90 14.47 15.16
CA MET A 1 26.63 13.73 14.08
C MET A 1 26.96 12.33 14.60
N SER A 2 26.64 11.27 13.84
CA SER A 2 26.82 9.87 14.29
C SER A 2 28.29 9.42 14.38
N GLY A 3 29.25 10.17 13.83
CA GLY A 3 30.64 9.78 13.73
C GLY A 3 30.91 8.54 12.84
N VAL A 4 29.94 8.19 12.01
CA VAL A 4 29.99 7.03 11.10
C VAL A 4 30.03 7.53 9.66
N SER A 5 30.74 6.81 8.76
CA SER A 5 30.84 7.21 7.34
C SER A 5 29.48 7.25 6.65
N THR A 6 29.32 8.14 5.67
CA THR A 6 28.08 8.28 4.88
C THR A 6 27.65 6.94 4.24
N GLY A 7 28.63 6.15 3.75
CA GLY A 7 28.35 4.83 3.18
C GLY A 7 27.85 3.81 4.19
N THR A 8 28.25 3.91 5.46
CA THR A 8 27.73 3.04 6.54
C THR A 8 26.32 3.47 6.92
N VAL A 9 26.06 4.77 6.97
CA VAL A 9 24.69 5.30 7.21
C VAL A 9 23.75 4.84 6.10
N ASP A 10 24.16 4.95 4.82
CA ASP A 10 23.35 4.48 3.69
C ASP A 10 23.01 2.99 3.79
N ARG A 11 24.00 2.16 4.15
CA ARG A 11 23.77 0.71 4.35
C ARG A 11 22.76 0.42 5.46
N ILE A 12 22.82 1.16 6.55
CA ILE A 12 21.88 1.01 7.67
C ILE A 12 20.48 1.45 7.25
N LEU A 13 20.33 2.63 6.64
CA LEU A 13 19.04 3.17 6.19
C LEU A 13 18.36 2.28 5.14
N HIS A 14 19.13 1.57 4.33
CA HIS A 14 18.61 0.73 3.25
C HIS A 14 18.74 -0.76 3.51
N ASN A 15 19.13 -1.15 4.73
CA ASN A 15 19.32 -2.54 5.14
C ASN A 15 20.20 -3.34 4.15
N ARG A 16 21.31 -2.72 3.69
CA ARG A 16 22.23 -3.29 2.69
C ARG A 16 23.52 -3.72 3.34
N GLY A 17 23.81 -5.03 3.29
CA GLY A 17 25.07 -5.61 3.74
C GLY A 17 25.24 -5.66 5.26
N LYS A 18 26.36 -6.23 5.71
CA LYS A 18 26.68 -6.35 7.14
C LYS A 18 27.32 -5.06 7.64
N VAL A 19 26.80 -4.53 8.75
CA VAL A 19 27.36 -3.39 9.49
C VAL A 19 27.64 -3.85 10.92
N SER A 20 28.61 -3.22 11.58
CA SER A 20 28.87 -3.52 12.99
C SER A 20 27.71 -3.06 13.87
N GLU A 21 27.41 -3.82 14.92
CA GLU A 21 26.35 -3.48 15.89
C GLU A 21 26.57 -2.10 16.53
N GLU A 22 27.81 -1.73 16.77
CA GLU A 22 28.18 -0.43 17.32
C GLU A 22 27.80 0.71 16.37
N ALA A 23 28.07 0.58 15.06
CA ALA A 23 27.72 1.56 14.06
C ALA A 23 26.19 1.66 13.91
N GLN A 24 25.49 0.53 13.95
CA GLN A 24 24.05 0.48 13.88
C GLN A 24 23.42 1.23 15.06
N LYS A 25 23.82 0.94 16.29
CA LYS A 25 23.31 1.62 17.50
C LYS A 25 23.57 3.13 17.47
N LYS A 26 24.74 3.57 16.99
CA LYS A 26 25.06 5.00 16.89
C LYS A 26 24.14 5.72 15.89
N VAL A 27 23.89 5.10 14.73
CA VAL A 27 23.01 5.68 13.71
C VAL A 27 21.56 5.67 14.17
N GLU A 28 21.06 4.58 14.72
CA GLU A 28 19.68 4.48 15.25
C GLU A 28 19.41 5.51 16.35
N LYS A 29 20.39 5.77 17.23
CA LYS A 29 20.25 6.83 18.24
C LYS A 29 20.06 8.19 17.60
N VAL A 30 20.90 8.55 16.62
CA VAL A 30 20.79 9.84 15.91
C VAL A 30 19.47 9.93 15.14
N LEU A 31 19.04 8.85 14.47
CA LEU A 31 17.77 8.83 13.73
C LEU A 31 16.57 9.09 14.67
N LYS A 32 16.61 8.54 15.88
CA LYS A 32 15.59 8.82 16.92
C LYS A 32 15.65 10.25 17.42
N GLU A 33 16.86 10.80 17.65
CA GLU A 33 17.04 12.16 18.13
C GLU A 33 16.53 13.23 17.15
N ILE A 34 16.65 12.94 15.82
CA ILE A 34 16.19 13.87 14.77
C ILE A 34 14.78 13.53 14.26
N ASP A 35 14.08 12.59 14.88
CA ASP A 35 12.76 12.10 14.47
C ASP A 35 12.71 11.75 12.96
N TYR A 36 13.74 11.03 12.51
CA TYR A 36 13.90 10.73 11.10
C TYR A 36 12.87 9.72 10.61
N HIS A 37 11.97 10.18 9.76
CA HIS A 37 11.06 9.33 9.01
C HIS A 37 11.55 9.18 7.56
N PRO A 38 11.82 7.94 7.09
CA PRO A 38 12.19 7.73 5.70
C PRO A 38 11.12 8.29 4.78
N ASN A 39 11.48 9.23 3.92
CA ASN A 39 10.55 9.70 2.89
C ASN A 39 10.42 8.61 1.82
N LEU A 40 9.42 7.73 1.99
CA LEU A 40 9.13 6.63 1.07
C LEU A 40 8.83 7.13 -0.34
N ILE A 41 8.27 8.33 -0.45
CA ILE A 41 7.94 8.99 -1.70
C ILE A 41 9.21 9.40 -2.45
N ALA A 42 10.13 10.09 -1.79
CA ALA A 42 11.42 10.45 -2.39
C ALA A 42 12.22 9.22 -2.82
N ARG A 43 12.13 8.13 -2.05
CA ARG A 43 12.75 6.85 -2.40
C ARG A 43 12.09 6.19 -3.61
N SER A 44 10.76 6.21 -3.70
CA SER A 44 9.99 5.70 -4.84
C SER A 44 10.37 6.43 -6.13
N LEU A 45 10.40 7.76 -6.10
CA LEU A 45 10.82 8.59 -7.24
C LEU A 45 12.26 8.31 -7.67
N ALA A 46 13.19 8.19 -6.73
CA ALA A 46 14.59 7.87 -7.01
C ALA A 46 14.77 6.48 -7.65
N LEU A 47 13.93 5.52 -7.29
CA LEU A 47 13.96 4.15 -7.81
C LEU A 47 13.12 3.98 -9.08
N LYS A 48 12.39 5.00 -9.53
CA LYS A 48 11.43 4.96 -10.65
C LYS A 48 10.43 3.80 -10.51
N LYS A 49 10.07 3.44 -9.28
CA LYS A 49 9.09 2.38 -9.03
C LYS A 49 7.69 2.96 -9.23
N SER A 50 6.86 2.24 -9.97
CA SER A 50 5.41 2.43 -9.99
C SER A 50 4.76 1.47 -8.99
N TYR A 51 3.67 1.91 -8.41
CA TYR A 51 2.84 1.11 -7.51
C TYR A 51 1.44 1.08 -8.06
N HIS A 52 0.87 -0.12 -8.15
CA HIS A 52 -0.49 -0.34 -8.59
C HIS A 52 -1.31 -0.88 -7.42
N PHE A 53 -2.38 -0.18 -7.06
CA PHE A 53 -3.34 -0.60 -6.04
C PHE A 53 -4.70 -0.81 -6.68
N ILE A 54 -5.46 -1.77 -6.16
CA ILE A 54 -6.83 -2.03 -6.60
C ILE A 54 -7.77 -1.69 -5.44
N THR A 55 -8.85 -0.97 -5.76
CA THR A 55 -9.98 -0.78 -4.84
C THR A 55 -11.17 -1.59 -5.36
N LEU A 56 -11.68 -2.50 -4.53
CA LEU A 56 -12.81 -3.36 -4.84
C LEU A 56 -13.99 -2.97 -3.96
N ILE A 57 -14.99 -2.36 -4.57
CA ILE A 57 -16.12 -1.73 -3.89
C ILE A 57 -17.46 -2.12 -4.54
N PRO A 58 -18.58 -2.07 -3.81
CA PRO A 58 -19.89 -2.25 -4.41
C PRO A 58 -20.20 -1.24 -5.51
N SER A 59 -20.90 -1.67 -6.55
CA SER A 59 -21.49 -0.77 -7.54
C SER A 59 -22.54 0.12 -6.88
N PHE A 60 -22.61 1.36 -7.28
CA PHE A 60 -23.46 2.38 -6.67
C PHE A 60 -24.00 3.35 -7.70
N ALA A 61 -25.10 4.02 -7.35
CA ALA A 61 -25.60 5.17 -8.09
C ALA A 61 -25.13 6.49 -7.45
N LYS A 62 -25.14 7.56 -8.24
CA LYS A 62 -24.76 8.89 -7.77
C LYS A 62 -25.63 9.32 -6.58
N GLY A 63 -24.98 9.80 -5.52
CA GLY A 63 -25.62 10.22 -4.28
C GLY A 63 -25.81 9.10 -3.24
N GLU A 64 -25.47 7.86 -3.54
CA GLU A 64 -25.46 6.76 -2.57
C GLU A 64 -24.22 6.80 -1.67
N TYR A 65 -24.19 5.95 -0.65
CA TYR A 65 -23.11 5.89 0.35
C TYR A 65 -21.73 5.77 -0.28
N TRP A 66 -21.60 4.93 -1.29
CA TRP A 66 -20.30 4.65 -1.95
C TRP A 66 -19.80 5.79 -2.84
N ASP A 67 -20.68 6.70 -3.26
CA ASP A 67 -20.32 7.86 -4.08
C ASP A 67 -19.25 8.74 -3.41
N LYS A 68 -19.47 9.08 -2.12
CA LYS A 68 -18.52 9.87 -1.35
C LYS A 68 -17.20 9.15 -1.09
N LEU A 69 -17.24 7.82 -0.90
CA LEU A 69 -16.03 7.04 -0.76
C LEU A 69 -15.21 7.09 -2.05
N CYS A 70 -15.88 6.99 -3.20
CA CYS A 70 -15.23 7.05 -4.51
C CYS A 70 -14.63 8.42 -4.79
N GLU A 71 -15.32 9.52 -4.43
CA GLU A 71 -14.73 10.86 -4.50
C GLU A 71 -13.42 10.95 -3.70
N GLY A 72 -13.36 10.32 -2.53
CA GLY A 72 -12.15 10.23 -1.72
C GLY A 72 -11.03 9.41 -2.38
N ILE A 73 -11.38 8.30 -3.03
CA ILE A 73 -10.43 7.46 -3.79
C ILE A 73 -9.90 8.24 -4.99
N ASP A 74 -10.77 8.89 -5.77
CA ASP A 74 -10.40 9.69 -6.94
C ASP A 74 -9.47 10.84 -6.57
N LYS A 75 -9.72 11.47 -5.42
CA LYS A 75 -8.84 12.52 -4.88
C LYS A 75 -7.48 11.95 -4.48
N ALA A 76 -7.46 10.82 -3.79
CA ALA A 76 -6.22 10.16 -3.40
C ALA A 76 -5.40 9.74 -4.63
N GLU A 77 -6.05 9.22 -5.67
CA GLU A 77 -5.40 8.89 -6.95
C GLU A 77 -4.74 10.11 -7.58
N GLN A 78 -5.45 11.23 -7.67
CA GLN A 78 -4.92 12.48 -8.20
C GLN A 78 -3.71 12.99 -7.40
N GLU A 79 -3.77 12.96 -6.08
CA GLU A 79 -2.66 13.37 -5.21
C GLU A 79 -1.45 12.44 -5.32
N LEU A 80 -1.67 11.14 -5.54
CA LEU A 80 -0.63 10.13 -5.60
C LEU A 80 -0.05 9.92 -7.00
N PHE A 81 -0.69 10.45 -8.04
CA PHE A 81 -0.26 10.31 -9.43
C PHE A 81 1.19 10.76 -9.66
N SER A 82 1.59 11.90 -9.08
CA SER A 82 2.97 12.40 -9.18
C SER A 82 4.01 11.53 -8.48
N TYR A 83 3.58 10.54 -7.71
CA TYR A 83 4.45 9.58 -7.01
C TYR A 83 4.50 8.21 -7.69
N ASN A 84 4.03 8.12 -8.93
CA ASN A 84 3.90 6.88 -9.69
C ASN A 84 3.03 5.83 -8.96
N VAL A 85 1.95 6.27 -8.34
CA VAL A 85 0.93 5.41 -7.75
C VAL A 85 -0.30 5.47 -8.65
N GLU A 86 -0.73 4.30 -9.07
CA GLU A 86 -1.95 4.07 -9.85
C GLU A 86 -2.97 3.36 -8.98
N VAL A 87 -4.22 3.78 -9.03
CA VAL A 87 -5.32 3.16 -8.28
C VAL A 87 -6.40 2.72 -9.25
N GLU A 88 -6.51 1.42 -9.48
CA GLU A 88 -7.57 0.84 -10.29
C GLU A 88 -8.81 0.59 -9.43
N ARG A 89 -9.97 1.02 -9.92
CA ARG A 89 -11.25 0.75 -9.25
C ARG A 89 -11.99 -0.36 -9.97
N MET A 90 -12.32 -1.42 -9.22
CA MET A 90 -13.19 -2.50 -9.65
C MET A 90 -14.49 -2.48 -8.84
N CYS A 91 -15.61 -2.67 -9.51
CA CYS A 91 -16.93 -2.66 -8.88
C CYS A 91 -17.63 -4.01 -9.04
N PHE A 92 -18.37 -4.44 -8.01
CA PHE A 92 -19.17 -5.66 -8.01
C PHE A 92 -20.58 -5.39 -7.50
N ASN A 93 -21.52 -6.27 -7.80
CA ASN A 93 -22.88 -6.19 -7.25
C ASN A 93 -22.88 -6.73 -5.81
N GLN A 94 -23.19 -5.88 -4.83
CA GLN A 94 -23.21 -6.26 -3.41
C GLN A 94 -24.24 -7.34 -3.05
N TYR A 95 -25.23 -7.59 -3.92
CA TYR A 95 -26.27 -8.60 -3.73
C TYR A 95 -25.97 -9.90 -4.49
N ASP A 96 -24.89 -9.93 -5.27
CA ASP A 96 -24.49 -11.06 -6.08
C ASP A 96 -23.04 -11.45 -5.84
N LYS A 97 -22.84 -12.53 -5.08
CA LYS A 97 -21.53 -13.04 -4.74
C LYS A 97 -20.71 -13.43 -5.98
N SER A 98 -21.37 -13.92 -7.04
CA SER A 98 -20.68 -14.37 -8.25
C SER A 98 -19.98 -13.20 -8.94
N SER A 99 -20.59 -12.01 -8.94
CA SER A 99 -19.98 -10.80 -9.50
C SER A 99 -18.70 -10.39 -8.77
N PHE A 100 -18.57 -10.70 -7.49
CA PHE A 100 -17.34 -10.51 -6.73
C PHE A 100 -16.31 -11.59 -7.07
N ASP A 101 -16.72 -12.85 -7.07
CA ASP A 101 -15.84 -13.99 -7.31
C ASP A 101 -15.21 -13.95 -8.72
N GLU A 102 -15.91 -13.39 -9.73
CA GLU A 102 -15.41 -13.18 -11.09
C GLU A 102 -14.25 -12.16 -11.18
N LEU A 103 -14.13 -11.27 -10.20
CA LEU A 103 -13.03 -10.30 -10.16
C LEU A 103 -11.74 -10.86 -9.54
N ILE A 104 -11.83 -11.97 -8.79
CA ILE A 104 -10.67 -12.58 -8.11
C ILE A 104 -9.54 -12.90 -9.10
N PRO A 105 -9.77 -13.61 -10.22
CA PRO A 105 -8.69 -13.90 -11.18
C PRO A 105 -8.05 -12.63 -11.75
N ARG A 106 -8.83 -11.60 -12.02
CA ARG A 106 -8.33 -10.32 -12.52
C ARG A 106 -7.41 -9.62 -11.52
N ILE A 107 -7.74 -9.70 -10.23
CA ILE A 107 -6.92 -9.14 -9.16
C ILE A 107 -5.60 -9.91 -9.04
N GLU A 108 -5.65 -11.24 -9.14
CA GLU A 108 -4.46 -12.09 -9.08
C GLU A 108 -3.52 -11.84 -10.26
N GLU A 109 -4.05 -11.65 -11.46
CA GLU A 109 -3.29 -11.36 -12.67
C GLU A 109 -2.72 -9.93 -12.71
N ALA A 110 -3.36 -8.98 -12.04
CA ALA A 110 -3.00 -7.56 -12.08
C ALA A 110 -1.64 -7.24 -11.45
N ASN A 111 -1.02 -8.18 -10.72
CA ASN A 111 0.28 -8.01 -10.06
C ASN A 111 0.39 -6.70 -9.25
N CYS A 112 -0.71 -6.34 -8.57
CA CYS A 112 -0.79 -5.13 -7.76
C CYS A 112 -0.05 -5.28 -6.42
N GLN A 113 0.31 -4.17 -5.78
CA GLN A 113 1.01 -4.16 -4.50
C GLN A 113 0.05 -4.17 -3.30
N GLY A 114 -1.23 -3.93 -3.54
CA GLY A 114 -2.24 -3.99 -2.49
C GLY A 114 -3.65 -3.87 -3.03
N VAL A 115 -4.61 -4.42 -2.27
CA VAL A 115 -6.04 -4.32 -2.57
C VAL A 115 -6.78 -3.80 -1.36
N VAL A 116 -7.61 -2.79 -1.57
CA VAL A 116 -8.57 -2.29 -0.58
C VAL A 116 -9.94 -2.86 -0.94
N ILE A 117 -10.54 -3.63 -0.04
CA ILE A 117 -11.79 -4.33 -0.30
C ILE A 117 -12.85 -3.86 0.68
N ALA A 118 -13.99 -3.41 0.16
CA ALA A 118 -15.19 -3.13 0.92
C ALA A 118 -16.28 -4.13 0.51
N THR A 119 -16.47 -5.20 1.29
CA THR A 119 -17.43 -6.27 0.97
C THR A 119 -17.99 -6.93 2.22
N GLN A 120 -19.15 -7.57 2.05
CA GLN A 120 -19.74 -8.51 3.01
C GLN A 120 -19.40 -9.98 2.72
N PHE A 121 -18.71 -10.27 1.61
CA PHE A 121 -18.38 -11.65 1.18
C PHE A 121 -17.06 -12.12 1.79
N HIS A 122 -17.01 -12.27 3.12
CA HIS A 122 -15.80 -12.63 3.86
C HIS A 122 -15.12 -13.91 3.35
N ASP A 123 -15.90 -14.94 3.02
CA ASP A 123 -15.35 -16.21 2.53
C ASP A 123 -14.60 -16.05 1.21
N SER A 124 -15.03 -15.16 0.34
CA SER A 124 -14.36 -14.86 -0.92
C SER A 124 -13.06 -14.08 -0.70
N VAL A 125 -13.05 -13.16 0.27
CA VAL A 125 -11.83 -12.44 0.68
C VAL A 125 -10.80 -13.40 1.24
N VAL A 126 -11.22 -14.36 2.08
CA VAL A 126 -10.31 -15.39 2.64
C VAL A 126 -9.69 -16.24 1.54
N LYS A 127 -10.41 -16.52 0.46
CA LYS A 127 -9.86 -17.26 -0.70
C LYS A 127 -8.84 -16.44 -1.49
N LEU A 128 -9.06 -15.15 -1.64
CA LEU A 128 -8.12 -14.24 -2.30
C LEU A 128 -6.84 -14.04 -1.49
N ALA A 129 -6.93 -14.16 -0.18
CA ALA A 129 -5.90 -13.78 0.76
C ALA A 129 -4.71 -14.73 0.99
N PRO A 130 -4.68 -16.04 0.63
CA PRO A 130 -3.55 -16.93 0.96
C PRO A 130 -2.19 -16.48 0.44
N GLY A 131 -2.14 -15.56 -0.54
CA GLY A 131 -0.91 -14.94 -1.05
C GLY A 131 -0.57 -13.57 -0.44
N TRP A 132 -1.39 -13.05 0.46
CA TRP A 132 -1.29 -11.65 0.96
C TRP A 132 -0.91 -11.65 2.44
N ILE A 133 0.24 -11.11 2.78
CA ILE A 133 0.92 -11.25 4.08
C ILE A 133 0.32 -10.42 5.22
N SER A 134 -0.64 -9.53 4.99
CA SER A 134 -1.18 -8.67 6.07
C SER A 134 -2.63 -8.27 5.86
N TYR A 135 -3.50 -8.71 6.76
CA TYR A 135 -4.87 -8.21 6.87
C TYR A 135 -4.96 -7.13 7.92
N LYS A 136 -5.58 -6.03 7.58
CA LYS A 136 -6.04 -5.07 8.56
C LYS A 136 -7.55 -4.93 8.42
N TYR A 137 -8.29 -5.60 9.31
CA TYR A 137 -9.74 -5.41 9.38
C TYR A 137 -10.02 -4.06 10.05
N LEU A 138 -10.76 -3.21 9.37
CA LEU A 138 -11.43 -2.09 10.00
C LEU A 138 -12.83 -2.59 10.38
N THR A 139 -12.99 -2.99 11.64
CA THR A 139 -14.31 -3.23 12.24
C THR A 139 -14.82 -1.91 12.79
N TYR A 140 -16.01 -1.51 12.35
CA TYR A 140 -16.77 -0.41 12.92
C TYR A 140 -17.70 -0.93 14.02
#